data_29d18cba9dacf1804787c21f097f3455
#
_entry.id   29d18cba9dacf1804787c21f097f3455
#
_cell.length_a   1.000
_cell.length_b   1.000
_cell.length_c   1.000
_cell.angle_alpha   90.00
_cell.angle_beta   90.00
_cell.angle_gamma   90.00
#
_symmetry.space_group_name_H-M   'P 1'
#
loop_
_entity.id
_entity.type
_entity.pdbx_description
1 polymer ?
#
loop_
_entity_poly.entity_id
_entity_poly.type
_entity_poly.pdbx_seq_one_letter_code
_entity_poly.pdbx_strand_id
1 'polypeptide(L)'
;MLGFTYYTPTKVAFGKGSVERVGELMNQFGGTRVLIHYGGQSAVRSGVLDRVKKSLDEAGIFHVELGGVVPNPHLAKVREGIELSKANGVDFLLAVGGGSVIDSCKAIAYGLAEPEHDVWELYAGQRKAKACFPVASVLTIAAAGSEMSNSCVITNTDTEEKRAYNDDLARPKFAIMDPELTMTLPDYQTEAGCADIMMHTMERYFVNSGTMELTDALAEGLLRTVMHNAEVLHTDPRNYDARAEVMWASSLAHNGLTGCGSDGGDWMPHLLEHEMGGMFNVTHGAGLAAVWPSWARYVYKDCLPRFVKYAVNVMGVTPGATDEETALAGIAAMEEFYHRIGMPVNFKELGIDPTDEQMAEMAASCARACGGAKGSAKVLHQSDMEAIYKMLK
;
A
#
# COMPACT_ATOMS: atom_id res chain seq x y z
N MET A 1 24.39 7.85 -5.18
CA MET A 1 23.37 7.96 -4.10
C MET A 1 23.02 9.42 -3.92
N LEU A 2 21.73 9.78 -4.05
CA LEU A 2 21.25 11.13 -3.77
C LEU A 2 21.15 11.36 -2.25
N GLY A 3 21.12 12.64 -1.82
CA GLY A 3 20.87 13.00 -0.43
C GLY A 3 19.42 12.66 -0.04
N PHE A 4 19.19 12.16 1.18
CA PHE A 4 17.85 11.79 1.65
C PHE A 4 17.67 12.07 3.15
N THR A 5 16.43 12.18 3.57
CA THR A 5 16.02 12.11 4.98
C THR A 5 15.24 10.82 5.18
N TYR A 6 15.62 10.03 6.19
CA TYR A 6 14.88 8.84 6.60
C TYR A 6 14.25 9.08 7.97
N TYR A 7 12.91 8.96 8.01
CA TYR A 7 12.13 9.18 9.22
C TYR A 7 11.02 8.14 9.32
N THR A 8 11.09 7.27 10.33
CA THR A 8 10.12 6.20 10.58
C THR A 8 9.88 6.06 12.10
N PRO A 9 9.07 6.95 12.68
CA PRO A 9 8.90 7.07 14.13
C PRO A 9 7.98 6.01 14.73
N THR A 10 7.32 5.19 13.93
CA THR A 10 6.30 4.24 14.40
C THR A 10 6.92 3.16 15.31
N LYS A 11 6.42 3.03 16.53
CA LYS A 11 6.77 1.94 17.43
C LYS A 11 6.04 0.67 17.01
N VAL A 12 6.75 -0.38 16.66
CA VAL A 12 6.17 -1.67 16.28
C VAL A 12 6.13 -2.62 17.47
N ALA A 13 4.94 -3.18 17.76
CA ALA A 13 4.77 -4.32 18.66
C ALA A 13 4.43 -5.54 17.81
N PHE A 14 5.42 -6.39 17.58
CA PHE A 14 5.34 -7.52 16.66
C PHE A 14 5.25 -8.85 17.42
N GLY A 15 4.48 -9.79 16.86
CA GLY A 15 4.43 -11.18 17.29
C GLY A 15 3.09 -11.58 17.89
N LYS A 16 2.98 -12.89 18.13
CA LYS A 16 1.79 -13.54 18.68
C LYS A 16 1.36 -12.89 20.00
N GLY A 17 0.06 -12.57 20.10
CA GLY A 17 -0.51 -11.95 21.30
C GLY A 17 -0.21 -10.47 21.46
N SER A 18 0.44 -9.81 20.49
CA SER A 18 0.73 -8.37 20.59
C SER A 18 -0.52 -7.48 20.66
N VAL A 19 -1.69 -7.99 20.27
CA VAL A 19 -2.98 -7.27 20.36
C VAL A 19 -3.33 -6.88 21.79
N GLU A 20 -2.97 -7.70 22.77
CA GLU A 20 -3.23 -7.44 24.20
C GLU A 20 -2.49 -6.21 24.73
N ARG A 21 -1.50 -5.69 23.98
CA ARG A 21 -0.72 -4.51 24.34
C ARG A 21 -1.33 -3.18 23.87
N VAL A 22 -2.49 -3.21 23.23
CA VAL A 22 -3.14 -1.98 22.71
C VAL A 22 -3.34 -0.94 23.80
N GLY A 23 -3.91 -1.30 24.96
CA GLY A 23 -4.12 -0.39 26.09
C GLY A 23 -2.84 0.15 26.69
N GLU A 24 -1.80 -0.69 26.86
CA GLU A 24 -0.46 -0.27 27.31
C GLU A 24 0.11 0.81 26.40
N LEU A 25 0.11 0.54 25.08
CA LEU A 25 0.68 1.46 24.10
C LEU A 25 -0.17 2.73 23.95
N MET A 26 -1.50 2.61 24.02
CA MET A 26 -2.38 3.77 23.98
C MET A 26 -2.07 4.74 25.13
N ASN A 27 -1.93 4.23 26.36
CA ASN A 27 -1.51 5.01 27.54
C ASN A 27 -0.11 5.63 27.33
N GLN A 28 0.84 4.86 26.77
CA GLN A 28 2.19 5.36 26.51
C GLN A 28 2.19 6.57 25.57
N PHE A 29 1.28 6.60 24.61
CA PHE A 29 1.18 7.68 23.62
C PHE A 29 0.10 8.72 23.97
N GLY A 30 -0.51 8.63 25.15
CA GLY A 30 -1.39 9.65 25.71
C GLY A 30 -2.83 9.65 25.19
N GLY A 31 -3.28 8.55 24.57
CA GLY A 31 -4.67 8.41 24.13
C GLY A 31 -5.60 8.11 25.30
N THR A 32 -6.65 8.90 25.46
CA THR A 32 -7.64 8.77 26.54
C THR A 32 -9.06 8.54 26.03
N ARG A 33 -9.35 9.02 24.81
CA ARG A 33 -10.65 8.91 24.15
C ARG A 33 -10.45 8.48 22.68
N VAL A 34 -10.65 7.19 22.43
CA VAL A 34 -10.21 6.53 21.20
C VAL A 34 -11.39 6.30 20.25
N LEU A 35 -11.22 6.64 18.96
CA LEU A 35 -12.05 6.09 17.90
C LEU A 35 -11.44 4.75 17.45
N ILE A 36 -12.14 3.63 17.65
CA ILE A 36 -11.82 2.35 17.02
C ILE A 36 -12.47 2.35 15.64
N HIS A 37 -11.66 2.45 14.60
CA HIS A 37 -12.12 2.45 13.20
C HIS A 37 -11.77 1.13 12.53
N TYR A 38 -12.75 0.48 11.87
CA TYR A 38 -12.55 -0.85 11.30
C TYR A 38 -13.35 -1.08 10.02
N GLY A 39 -13.03 -2.15 9.30
CA GLY A 39 -13.69 -2.54 8.06
C GLY A 39 -15.05 -3.19 8.28
N GLY A 40 -15.30 -4.26 7.54
CA GLY A 40 -16.57 -5.01 7.59
C GLY A 40 -16.61 -6.06 8.71
N GLN A 41 -17.42 -7.08 8.49
CA GLN A 41 -17.69 -8.12 9.47
C GLN A 41 -16.50 -9.04 9.81
N SER A 42 -15.40 -9.01 9.02
CA SER A 42 -14.22 -9.83 9.28
C SER A 42 -13.56 -9.50 10.62
N ALA A 43 -13.40 -8.22 10.94
CA ALA A 43 -12.83 -7.78 12.22
C ALA A 43 -13.70 -8.16 13.42
N VAL A 44 -15.03 -8.18 13.24
CA VAL A 44 -15.97 -8.64 14.25
C VAL A 44 -15.87 -10.16 14.43
N ARG A 45 -16.00 -10.91 13.32
CA ARG A 45 -16.04 -12.40 13.36
C ARG A 45 -14.73 -13.04 13.80
N SER A 46 -13.60 -12.41 13.55
CA SER A 46 -12.29 -12.90 14.01
C SER A 46 -12.07 -12.73 15.51
N GLY A 47 -12.92 -11.94 16.19
CA GLY A 47 -12.77 -11.61 17.61
C GLY A 47 -11.66 -10.58 17.90
N VAL A 48 -10.98 -10.02 16.91
CA VAL A 48 -9.92 -9.04 17.14
C VAL A 48 -10.44 -7.76 17.78
N LEU A 49 -11.65 -7.31 17.41
CA LEU A 49 -12.26 -6.14 18.03
C LEU A 49 -12.53 -6.33 19.52
N ASP A 50 -12.99 -7.52 19.94
CA ASP A 50 -13.25 -7.79 21.34
C ASP A 50 -11.94 -7.83 22.16
N ARG A 51 -10.85 -8.37 21.58
CA ARG A 51 -9.50 -8.32 22.19
C ARG A 51 -9.03 -6.88 22.34
N VAL A 52 -9.18 -6.04 21.31
CA VAL A 52 -8.82 -4.62 21.33
C VAL A 52 -9.62 -3.86 22.38
N LYS A 53 -10.95 -4.01 22.39
CA LYS A 53 -11.83 -3.35 23.38
C LYS A 53 -11.48 -3.76 24.79
N LYS A 54 -11.31 -5.07 25.04
CA LYS A 54 -10.89 -5.58 26.34
C LYS A 54 -9.58 -4.94 26.81
N SER A 55 -8.58 -4.84 25.94
CA SER A 55 -7.30 -4.22 26.27
C SER A 55 -7.42 -2.73 26.62
N LEU A 56 -8.30 -1.99 25.92
CA LEU A 56 -8.59 -0.59 26.21
C LEU A 56 -9.38 -0.43 27.52
N ASP A 57 -10.39 -1.27 27.78
CA ASP A 57 -11.20 -1.28 29.01
C ASP A 57 -10.32 -1.55 30.25
N GLU A 58 -9.43 -2.56 30.16
CA GLU A 58 -8.49 -2.89 31.23
C GLU A 58 -7.49 -1.74 31.52
N ALA A 59 -7.21 -0.92 30.50
CA ALA A 59 -6.38 0.29 30.62
C ALA A 59 -7.16 1.53 31.06
N GLY A 60 -8.49 1.45 31.22
CA GLY A 60 -9.37 2.56 31.61
C GLY A 60 -9.59 3.62 30.52
N ILE A 61 -9.44 3.24 29.23
CA ILE A 61 -9.49 4.14 28.09
C ILE A 61 -10.90 4.13 27.49
N PHE A 62 -11.53 5.32 27.41
CA PHE A 62 -12.83 5.46 26.75
C PHE A 62 -12.70 5.23 25.25
N HIS A 63 -13.65 4.53 24.65
CA HIS A 63 -13.66 4.32 23.21
C HIS A 63 -15.05 4.39 22.59
N VAL A 64 -15.10 4.77 21.31
CA VAL A 64 -16.26 4.67 20.42
C VAL A 64 -15.86 3.92 19.16
N GLU A 65 -16.83 3.33 18.50
CA GLU A 65 -16.60 2.45 17.35
C GLU A 65 -17.21 3.03 16.07
N LEU A 66 -16.46 2.91 14.95
CA LEU A 66 -16.96 3.20 13.61
C LEU A 66 -16.49 2.11 12.64
N GLY A 67 -17.39 1.22 12.25
CA GLY A 67 -17.14 0.20 11.24
C GLY A 67 -17.59 0.61 9.84
N GLY A 68 -17.39 -0.33 8.89
CA GLY A 68 -17.92 -0.21 7.54
C GLY A 68 -16.96 0.44 6.52
N VAL A 69 -15.66 0.45 6.79
CA VAL A 69 -14.67 0.80 5.76
C VAL A 69 -14.65 -0.30 4.70
N VAL A 70 -14.74 0.11 3.46
CA VAL A 70 -14.64 -0.76 2.28
C VAL A 70 -13.25 -0.66 1.65
N PRO A 71 -12.81 -1.61 0.81
CA PRO A 71 -11.65 -1.43 -0.06
C PRO A 71 -11.79 -0.13 -0.86
N ASN A 72 -10.66 0.56 -1.16
CA ASN A 72 -10.67 1.90 -1.72
C ASN A 72 -11.50 2.87 -0.88
N PRO A 73 -11.05 3.25 0.33
CA PRO A 73 -11.89 3.85 1.36
C PRO A 73 -12.53 5.16 0.90
N HIS A 74 -13.82 5.30 1.21
CA HIS A 74 -14.66 6.39 0.70
C HIS A 74 -14.59 7.64 1.57
N LEU A 75 -14.53 8.80 0.93
CA LEU A 75 -14.56 10.12 1.57
C LEU A 75 -15.79 10.32 2.50
N ALA A 76 -16.95 9.80 2.12
CA ALA A 76 -18.15 9.87 2.94
C ALA A 76 -17.96 9.22 4.32
N LYS A 77 -17.28 8.06 4.39
CA LYS A 77 -16.96 7.38 5.65
C LYS A 77 -15.96 8.18 6.49
N VAL A 78 -15.01 8.84 5.86
CA VAL A 78 -14.08 9.75 6.54
C VAL A 78 -14.82 10.91 7.20
N ARG A 79 -15.73 11.56 6.48
CA ARG A 79 -16.55 12.66 7.02
C ARG A 79 -17.42 12.20 8.19
N GLU A 80 -18.05 11.02 8.09
CA GLU A 80 -18.79 10.40 9.21
C GLU A 80 -17.89 10.21 10.44
N GLY A 81 -16.67 9.71 10.25
CA GLY A 81 -15.69 9.52 11.32
C GLY A 81 -15.24 10.82 11.98
N ILE A 82 -15.08 11.89 11.20
CA ILE A 82 -14.76 13.23 11.73
C ILE A 82 -15.89 13.71 12.64
N GLU A 83 -17.14 13.65 12.21
CA GLU A 83 -18.27 14.11 13.01
C GLU A 83 -18.49 13.26 14.27
N LEU A 84 -18.41 11.93 14.16
CA LEU A 84 -18.49 11.04 15.32
C LEU A 84 -17.39 11.35 16.36
N SER A 85 -16.17 11.57 15.89
CA SER A 85 -15.02 11.87 16.75
C SER A 85 -15.17 13.21 17.47
N LYS A 86 -15.62 14.26 16.77
CA LYS A 86 -15.94 15.56 17.36
C LYS A 86 -17.00 15.44 18.46
N ALA A 87 -18.10 14.74 18.18
CA ALA A 87 -19.22 14.56 19.11
C ALA A 87 -18.81 13.84 20.41
N ASN A 88 -17.77 13.00 20.35
CA ASN A 88 -17.29 12.21 21.49
C ASN A 88 -15.97 12.73 22.10
N GLY A 89 -15.41 13.83 21.61
CA GLY A 89 -14.16 14.41 22.11
C GLY A 89 -12.98 13.45 21.96
N VAL A 90 -12.91 12.74 20.83
CA VAL A 90 -11.84 11.79 20.51
C VAL A 90 -10.50 12.52 20.43
N ASP A 91 -9.47 11.97 21.07
CA ASP A 91 -8.10 12.50 21.09
C ASP A 91 -7.09 11.56 20.37
N PHE A 92 -7.50 10.35 20.04
CA PHE A 92 -6.64 9.36 19.37
C PHE A 92 -7.45 8.43 18.47
N LEU A 93 -6.88 8.04 17.33
CA LEU A 93 -7.53 7.14 16.38
C LEU A 93 -6.80 5.80 16.31
N LEU A 94 -7.55 4.70 16.40
CA LEU A 94 -7.04 3.34 16.31
C LEU A 94 -7.69 2.60 15.13
N ALA A 95 -6.90 2.34 14.10
CA ALA A 95 -7.32 1.53 12.97
C ALA A 95 -7.20 0.04 13.29
N VAL A 96 -8.28 -0.72 13.14
CA VAL A 96 -8.26 -2.19 13.26
C VAL A 96 -8.60 -2.79 11.90
N GLY A 97 -7.56 -3.09 11.10
CA GLY A 97 -7.76 -3.50 9.71
C GLY A 97 -6.49 -3.50 8.87
N GLY A 98 -6.68 -3.48 7.56
CA GLY A 98 -5.63 -3.31 6.56
C GLY A 98 -5.45 -1.85 6.13
N GLY A 99 -4.72 -1.64 5.02
CA GLY A 99 -4.37 -0.32 4.49
C GLY A 99 -5.57 0.63 4.35
N SER A 100 -6.70 0.17 3.78
CA SER A 100 -7.91 1.01 3.61
C SER A 100 -8.45 1.56 4.93
N VAL A 101 -8.41 0.77 6.01
CA VAL A 101 -8.86 1.21 7.34
C VAL A 101 -7.86 2.21 7.92
N ILE A 102 -6.57 1.96 7.78
CA ILE A 102 -5.51 2.85 8.27
C ILE A 102 -5.55 4.18 7.53
N ASP A 103 -5.75 4.16 6.21
CA ASP A 103 -5.84 5.36 5.39
C ASP A 103 -7.09 6.18 5.75
N SER A 104 -8.25 5.53 5.92
CA SER A 104 -9.46 6.21 6.41
C SER A 104 -9.23 6.85 7.78
N CYS A 105 -8.53 6.16 8.69
CA CYS A 105 -8.15 6.69 10.00
C CYS A 105 -7.26 7.93 9.91
N LYS A 106 -6.23 7.90 9.06
CA LYS A 106 -5.35 9.05 8.81
C LYS A 106 -6.11 10.24 8.26
N ALA A 107 -7.04 10.00 7.32
CA ALA A 107 -7.88 11.05 6.75
C ALA A 107 -8.80 11.68 7.80
N ILE A 108 -9.42 10.87 8.69
CA ILE A 108 -10.19 11.37 9.83
C ILE A 108 -9.30 12.22 10.74
N ALA A 109 -8.08 11.78 11.01
CA ALA A 109 -7.12 12.49 11.87
C ALA A 109 -6.74 13.86 11.33
N TYR A 110 -6.58 14.01 10.01
CA TYR A 110 -6.38 15.31 9.37
C TYR A 110 -7.61 16.21 9.49
N GLY A 111 -8.81 15.68 9.19
CA GLY A 111 -10.04 16.48 9.25
C GLY A 111 -10.42 16.91 10.67
N LEU A 112 -10.04 16.14 11.69
CA LEU A 112 -10.21 16.53 13.10
C LEU A 112 -9.27 17.65 13.50
N ALA A 113 -8.06 17.68 12.99
CA ALA A 113 -7.04 18.65 13.36
C ALA A 113 -7.33 20.03 12.75
N GLU A 114 -8.01 20.08 11.62
CA GLU A 114 -8.32 21.32 10.88
C GLU A 114 -9.81 21.37 10.49
N PRO A 115 -10.74 21.47 11.48
CA PRO A 115 -12.17 21.29 11.30
C PRO A 115 -12.86 22.39 10.47
N GLU A 116 -12.17 23.47 10.18
CA GLU A 116 -12.63 24.59 9.33
C GLU A 116 -12.49 24.30 7.83
N HIS A 117 -11.84 23.20 7.46
CA HIS A 117 -11.58 22.80 6.09
C HIS A 117 -12.19 21.43 5.77
N ASP A 118 -12.64 21.23 4.53
CA ASP A 118 -12.97 19.89 4.05
C ASP A 118 -11.68 19.09 3.83
N VAL A 119 -11.64 17.86 4.36
CA VAL A 119 -10.45 17.02 4.27
C VAL A 119 -10.05 16.69 2.84
N TRP A 120 -11.00 16.69 1.88
CA TRP A 120 -10.73 16.44 0.47
C TRP A 120 -9.83 17.51 -0.17
N GLU A 121 -9.80 18.72 0.37
CA GLU A 121 -8.89 19.78 -0.11
C GLU A 121 -7.41 19.36 -0.09
N LEU A 122 -7.03 18.47 0.86
CA LEU A 122 -5.67 17.88 0.91
C LEU A 122 -5.41 16.99 -0.29
N TYR A 123 -6.35 16.11 -0.60
CA TYR A 123 -6.26 15.14 -1.70
C TYR A 123 -6.40 15.80 -3.07
N ALA A 124 -7.15 16.87 -3.16
CA ALA A 124 -7.28 17.71 -4.36
C ALA A 124 -6.06 18.64 -4.59
N GLY A 125 -5.06 18.60 -3.70
CA GLY A 125 -3.86 19.45 -3.82
C GLY A 125 -4.09 20.94 -3.59
N GLN A 126 -5.22 21.32 -3.00
CA GLN A 126 -5.60 22.72 -2.78
C GLN A 126 -4.88 23.32 -1.56
N ARG A 127 -4.45 22.48 -0.62
CA ARG A 127 -3.70 22.91 0.57
C ARG A 127 -2.81 21.78 1.10
N LYS A 128 -1.99 22.11 2.11
CA LYS A 128 -1.21 21.14 2.90
C LYS A 128 -1.71 21.14 4.34
N ALA A 129 -1.67 19.98 4.98
CA ALA A 129 -2.01 19.84 6.40
C ALA A 129 -0.97 20.56 7.27
N LYS A 130 -1.44 21.19 8.35
CA LYS A 130 -0.60 21.84 9.37
C LYS A 130 -0.53 21.00 10.66
N ALA A 131 -1.53 20.14 10.87
CA ALA A 131 -1.65 19.27 12.02
C ALA A 131 -2.37 17.96 11.66
N CYS A 132 -2.21 16.96 12.52
CA CYS A 132 -2.88 15.67 12.42
C CYS A 132 -3.05 15.10 13.83
N PHE A 133 -4.21 14.54 14.14
CA PHE A 133 -4.40 13.78 15.38
C PHE A 133 -3.55 12.52 15.37
N PRO A 134 -3.14 11.98 16.55
CA PRO A 134 -2.37 10.76 16.60
C PRO A 134 -3.18 9.56 16.11
N VAL A 135 -2.53 8.72 15.31
CA VAL A 135 -3.08 7.48 14.75
C VAL A 135 -2.25 6.29 15.22
N ALA A 136 -2.89 5.16 15.42
CA ALA A 136 -2.23 3.86 15.59
C ALA A 136 -2.99 2.77 14.83
N SER A 137 -2.39 1.59 14.72
CA SER A 137 -3.00 0.48 13.99
C SER A 137 -2.85 -0.86 14.68
N VAL A 138 -3.85 -1.72 14.49
CA VAL A 138 -3.80 -3.17 14.66
C VAL A 138 -3.95 -3.77 13.27
N LEU A 139 -2.85 -4.26 12.71
CA LEU A 139 -2.79 -4.71 11.33
C LEU A 139 -3.42 -6.11 11.18
N THR A 140 -4.35 -6.24 10.23
CA THR A 140 -5.01 -7.53 9.93
C THR A 140 -4.78 -8.02 8.51
N ILE A 141 -4.16 -7.20 7.65
CA ILE A 141 -3.79 -7.54 6.27
C ILE A 141 -2.41 -6.94 5.99
N ALA A 142 -1.45 -7.77 5.64
CA ALA A 142 -0.14 -7.34 5.19
C ALA A 142 -0.17 -7.06 3.68
N ALA A 143 -0.03 -5.81 3.28
CA ALA A 143 -0.05 -5.33 1.89
C ALA A 143 0.57 -3.92 1.78
N ALA A 144 -0.26 -2.89 1.92
CA ALA A 144 0.08 -1.50 1.66
C ALA A 144 1.16 -0.87 2.56
N GLY A 145 1.54 -1.48 3.69
CA GLY A 145 2.53 -0.90 4.62
C GLY A 145 2.08 0.43 5.26
N SER A 146 0.77 0.72 5.26
CA SER A 146 0.23 1.98 5.75
C SER A 146 0.47 2.20 7.25
N GLU A 147 0.68 1.12 8.01
CA GLU A 147 0.99 1.14 9.45
C GLU A 147 2.33 1.82 9.78
N MET A 148 3.24 1.96 8.81
CA MET A 148 4.51 2.66 8.99
C MET A 148 4.76 3.74 7.93
N SER A 149 3.84 3.96 6.99
CA SER A 149 4.00 4.94 5.92
C SER A 149 3.39 6.30 6.26
N ASN A 150 3.79 7.32 5.50
CA ASN A 150 3.18 8.64 5.52
C ASN A 150 2.08 8.81 4.46
N SER A 151 1.80 7.76 3.70
CA SER A 151 0.80 7.78 2.62
C SER A 151 -0.60 7.52 3.15
N CYS A 152 -1.58 8.14 2.49
CA CYS A 152 -3.00 7.98 2.77
C CYS A 152 -3.78 8.16 1.47
N VAL A 153 -4.55 7.15 1.06
CA VAL A 153 -5.30 7.15 -0.21
C VAL A 153 -6.79 7.10 0.08
N ILE A 154 -7.56 8.04 -0.48
CA ILE A 154 -9.02 8.13 -0.31
C ILE A 154 -9.69 8.24 -1.68
N THR A 155 -10.86 7.62 -1.80
CA THR A 155 -11.72 7.69 -2.97
C THR A 155 -12.88 8.64 -2.73
N ASN A 156 -13.01 9.65 -3.59
CA ASN A 156 -14.20 10.47 -3.69
C ASN A 156 -15.14 9.85 -4.72
N THR A 157 -16.21 9.23 -4.25
CA THR A 157 -17.20 8.56 -5.11
C THR A 157 -18.07 9.52 -5.91
N ASP A 158 -18.14 10.79 -5.51
CA ASP A 158 -18.93 11.79 -6.24
C ASP A 158 -18.22 12.26 -7.53
N THR A 159 -16.88 12.20 -7.54
CA THR A 159 -16.05 12.59 -8.69
C THR A 159 -15.30 11.40 -9.31
N GLU A 160 -15.50 10.18 -8.76
CA GLU A 160 -14.81 8.94 -9.17
C GLU A 160 -13.28 9.05 -9.11
N GLU A 161 -12.76 9.88 -8.19
CA GLU A 161 -11.34 10.13 -8.05
C GLU A 161 -10.74 9.38 -6.85
N LYS A 162 -9.68 8.59 -7.08
CA LYS A 162 -8.84 7.98 -6.05
C LYS A 162 -7.52 8.76 -6.00
N ARG A 163 -7.25 9.42 -4.86
CA ARG A 163 -6.11 10.32 -4.69
C ARG A 163 -5.34 10.01 -3.41
N ALA A 164 -4.02 10.20 -3.48
CA ALA A 164 -3.12 10.07 -2.35
C ALA A 164 -2.77 11.44 -1.75
N TYR A 165 -2.62 11.48 -0.43
CA TYR A 165 -1.97 12.56 0.30
C TYR A 165 -0.86 12.00 1.17
N ASN A 166 0.33 12.58 1.11
CA ASN A 166 1.53 12.09 1.77
C ASN A 166 2.11 13.17 2.68
N ASP A 167 2.12 12.91 3.98
CA ASP A 167 2.73 13.81 4.98
C ASP A 167 3.14 13.01 6.23
N ASP A 168 4.33 13.30 6.76
CA ASP A 168 4.86 12.61 7.94
C ASP A 168 4.03 12.84 9.22
N LEU A 169 3.15 13.84 9.26
CA LEU A 169 2.22 14.09 10.36
C LEU A 169 1.30 12.88 10.65
N ALA A 170 0.88 12.14 9.61
CA ALA A 170 -0.02 11.00 9.75
C ALA A 170 0.69 9.66 9.99
N ARG A 171 2.03 9.62 10.12
CA ARG A 171 2.70 8.37 10.47
C ARG A 171 2.18 7.84 11.80
N PRO A 172 1.70 6.58 11.85
CA PRO A 172 1.17 6.00 13.07
C PRO A 172 2.16 6.07 14.22
N LYS A 173 1.68 6.34 15.43
CA LYS A 173 2.49 6.38 16.65
C LYS A 173 2.97 4.99 17.04
N PHE A 174 2.09 3.99 16.88
CA PHE A 174 2.44 2.58 17.01
C PHE A 174 1.64 1.71 16.05
N ALA A 175 2.19 0.54 15.79
CA ALA A 175 1.55 -0.53 15.02
C ALA A 175 1.62 -1.85 15.82
N ILE A 176 0.48 -2.47 16.01
CA ILE A 176 0.34 -3.85 16.53
C ILE A 176 0.34 -4.77 15.31
N MET A 177 1.26 -5.72 15.30
CA MET A 177 1.50 -6.62 14.18
C MET A 177 1.57 -8.06 14.69
N ASP A 178 0.40 -8.69 14.83
CA ASP A 178 0.24 -10.10 15.21
C ASP A 178 -0.01 -10.93 13.94
N PRO A 179 0.95 -11.75 13.47
CA PRO A 179 0.80 -12.54 12.25
C PRO A 179 -0.43 -13.48 12.26
N GLU A 180 -0.88 -13.93 13.43
CA GLU A 180 -2.07 -14.78 13.54
C GLU A 180 -3.34 -14.07 13.03
N LEU A 181 -3.41 -12.74 13.09
CA LEU A 181 -4.56 -11.98 12.59
C LEU A 181 -4.74 -12.08 11.07
N THR A 182 -3.70 -12.45 10.35
CA THR A 182 -3.74 -12.60 8.88
C THR A 182 -4.08 -14.02 8.41
N MET A 183 -4.11 -15.01 9.32
CA MET A 183 -4.34 -16.43 8.98
C MET A 183 -5.76 -16.75 8.48
N THR A 184 -6.69 -15.83 8.64
CA THR A 184 -8.09 -16.00 8.20
C THR A 184 -8.38 -15.27 6.88
N LEU A 185 -7.39 -14.65 6.29
CA LEU A 185 -7.52 -13.99 4.98
C LEU A 185 -7.78 -15.03 3.89
N PRO A 186 -8.66 -14.74 2.93
CA PRO A 186 -8.73 -15.52 1.69
C PRO A 186 -7.36 -15.51 0.98
N ASP A 187 -7.04 -16.62 0.29
CA ASP A 187 -5.77 -16.79 -0.41
C ASP A 187 -5.51 -15.64 -1.40
N TYR A 188 -6.51 -15.32 -2.23
CA TYR A 188 -6.43 -14.19 -3.17
C TYR A 188 -6.06 -12.85 -2.52
N GLN A 189 -6.54 -12.55 -1.31
CA GLN A 189 -6.18 -11.32 -0.59
C GLN A 189 -4.76 -11.36 -0.06
N THR A 190 -4.28 -12.52 0.34
CA THR A 190 -2.88 -12.74 0.77
C THR A 190 -1.92 -12.53 -0.40
N GLU A 191 -2.22 -13.15 -1.54
CA GLU A 191 -1.42 -13.11 -2.76
C GLU A 191 -1.41 -11.70 -3.36
N ALA A 192 -2.56 -11.05 -3.44
CA ALA A 192 -2.66 -9.64 -3.84
C ALA A 192 -1.87 -8.72 -2.88
N GLY A 193 -1.89 -9.01 -1.56
CA GLY A 193 -1.06 -8.31 -0.58
C GLY A 193 0.43 -8.47 -0.85
N CYS A 194 0.89 -9.68 -1.16
CA CYS A 194 2.29 -9.93 -1.53
C CYS A 194 2.69 -9.16 -2.82
N ALA A 195 1.80 -9.13 -3.82
CA ALA A 195 2.03 -8.36 -5.05
C ALA A 195 2.17 -6.86 -4.76
N ASP A 196 1.35 -6.29 -3.88
CA ASP A 196 1.40 -4.89 -3.46
C ASP A 196 2.72 -4.56 -2.71
N ILE A 197 3.13 -5.41 -1.75
CA ILE A 197 4.42 -5.29 -1.05
C ILE A 197 5.59 -5.24 -2.03
N MET A 198 5.58 -6.17 -3.00
CA MET A 198 6.62 -6.23 -4.02
C MET A 198 6.60 -4.99 -4.90
N MET A 199 5.42 -4.51 -5.29
CA MET A 199 5.28 -3.31 -6.13
C MET A 199 5.84 -2.08 -5.44
N HIS A 200 5.54 -1.83 -4.18
CA HIS A 200 6.10 -0.72 -3.41
C HIS A 200 7.63 -0.71 -3.41
N THR A 201 8.24 -1.90 -3.36
CA THR A 201 9.69 -2.05 -3.42
C THR A 201 10.22 -1.86 -4.84
N MET A 202 9.58 -2.46 -5.85
CA MET A 202 9.99 -2.38 -7.25
C MET A 202 9.92 -0.96 -7.80
N GLU A 203 8.91 -0.18 -7.44
CA GLU A 203 8.79 1.21 -7.89
C GLU A 203 9.90 2.12 -7.34
N ARG A 204 10.46 1.79 -6.18
CA ARG A 204 11.64 2.46 -5.64
C ARG A 204 12.96 1.90 -6.19
N TYR A 205 12.92 0.71 -6.76
CA TYR A 205 14.06 0.02 -7.34
C TYR A 205 14.32 0.41 -8.80
N PHE A 206 13.27 0.49 -9.64
CA PHE A 206 13.38 0.84 -11.06
C PHE A 206 13.49 2.36 -11.26
N VAL A 207 14.67 2.91 -10.94
CA VAL A 207 14.97 4.33 -11.00
C VAL A 207 16.30 4.58 -11.70
N ASN A 208 16.45 5.74 -12.34
CA ASN A 208 17.68 6.17 -13.02
C ASN A 208 18.57 7.08 -12.14
N SER A 209 18.39 7.09 -10.83
CA SER A 209 18.99 8.05 -9.90
C SER A 209 20.38 7.68 -9.36
N GLY A 210 21.12 6.78 -10.02
CA GLY A 210 22.51 6.48 -9.71
C GLY A 210 22.71 5.27 -8.78
N THR A 211 23.86 5.19 -8.10
CA THR A 211 24.27 4.01 -7.32
C THR A 211 23.72 4.03 -5.91
N MET A 212 23.05 2.96 -5.50
CA MET A 212 22.45 2.76 -4.16
C MET A 212 22.69 1.33 -3.70
N GLU A 213 23.95 0.93 -3.58
CA GLU A 213 24.33 -0.47 -3.40
C GLU A 213 23.65 -1.13 -2.18
N LEU A 214 23.69 -0.47 -1.01
CA LEU A 214 23.05 -0.98 0.21
C LEU A 214 21.52 -0.99 0.09
N THR A 215 20.91 0.10 -0.40
CA THR A 215 19.46 0.19 -0.58
C THR A 215 18.96 -0.86 -1.58
N ASP A 216 19.70 -1.07 -2.66
CA ASP A 216 19.40 -2.11 -3.64
C ASP A 216 19.46 -3.52 -3.01
N ALA A 217 20.51 -3.82 -2.23
CA ALA A 217 20.66 -5.12 -1.57
C ALA A 217 19.51 -5.39 -0.57
N LEU A 218 19.05 -4.36 0.16
CA LEU A 218 17.88 -4.46 1.04
C LEU A 218 16.59 -4.72 0.24
N ALA A 219 16.38 -3.98 -0.85
CA ALA A 219 15.23 -4.14 -1.73
C ALA A 219 15.21 -5.53 -2.39
N GLU A 220 16.34 -5.99 -2.93
CA GLU A 220 16.48 -7.31 -3.54
C GLU A 220 16.25 -8.44 -2.53
N GLY A 221 16.75 -8.29 -1.30
CA GLY A 221 16.50 -9.22 -0.19
C GLY A 221 15.03 -9.29 0.19
N LEU A 222 14.37 -8.14 0.31
CA LEU A 222 12.94 -8.04 0.61
C LEU A 222 12.10 -8.71 -0.49
N LEU A 223 12.36 -8.42 -1.76
CA LEU A 223 11.65 -9.02 -2.90
C LEU A 223 11.76 -10.55 -2.88
N ARG A 224 12.97 -11.12 -2.76
CA ARG A 224 13.16 -12.57 -2.69
C ARG A 224 12.46 -13.20 -1.49
N THR A 225 12.48 -12.55 -0.33
CA THR A 225 11.79 -13.02 0.88
C THR A 225 10.28 -13.07 0.68
N VAL A 226 9.70 -12.01 0.11
CA VAL A 226 8.25 -11.97 -0.17
C VAL A 226 7.86 -13.01 -1.20
N MET A 227 8.61 -13.16 -2.29
CA MET A 227 8.34 -14.17 -3.32
C MET A 227 8.34 -15.59 -2.74
N HIS A 228 9.37 -15.94 -1.97
CA HIS A 228 9.46 -17.25 -1.31
C HIS A 228 8.24 -17.49 -0.38
N ASN A 229 7.95 -16.55 0.48
CA ASN A 229 6.87 -16.70 1.47
C ASN A 229 5.48 -16.62 0.84
N ALA A 230 5.30 -15.92 -0.28
CA ALA A 230 4.06 -15.95 -1.06
C ALA A 230 3.78 -17.35 -1.62
N GLU A 231 4.79 -18.03 -2.17
CA GLU A 231 4.66 -19.43 -2.63
C GLU A 231 4.38 -20.41 -1.47
N VAL A 232 4.99 -20.19 -0.30
CA VAL A 232 4.68 -20.97 0.91
C VAL A 232 3.21 -20.74 1.31
N LEU A 233 2.74 -19.49 1.36
CA LEU A 233 1.37 -19.16 1.76
C LEU A 233 0.33 -19.61 0.74
N HIS A 234 0.67 -19.72 -0.55
CA HIS A 234 -0.20 -20.28 -1.57
C HIS A 234 -0.52 -21.77 -1.32
N THR A 235 0.40 -22.50 -0.71
CA THR A 235 0.23 -23.95 -0.40
C THR A 235 -0.12 -24.21 1.06
N ASP A 236 0.33 -23.36 1.99
CA ASP A 236 0.06 -23.44 3.43
C ASP A 236 -0.34 -22.05 3.96
N PRO A 237 -1.60 -21.62 3.76
CA PRO A 237 -2.05 -20.27 4.10
C PRO A 237 -2.03 -19.95 5.60
N ARG A 238 -1.80 -20.95 6.46
CA ARG A 238 -1.73 -20.80 7.91
C ARG A 238 -0.31 -20.88 8.48
N ASN A 239 0.71 -20.91 7.63
CA ASN A 239 2.10 -20.93 8.03
C ASN A 239 2.46 -19.63 8.78
N TYR A 240 2.71 -19.74 10.09
CA TYR A 240 2.97 -18.57 10.94
C TYR A 240 4.23 -17.83 10.51
N ASP A 241 5.31 -18.55 10.23
CA ASP A 241 6.60 -17.95 9.90
C ASP A 241 6.51 -17.17 8.57
N ALA A 242 5.86 -17.75 7.57
CA ALA A 242 5.63 -17.07 6.30
C ALA A 242 4.71 -15.83 6.47
N ARG A 243 3.66 -15.91 7.29
CA ARG A 243 2.82 -14.75 7.64
C ARG A 243 3.62 -13.66 8.33
N ALA A 244 4.52 -14.03 9.24
CA ALA A 244 5.38 -13.10 9.96
C ALA A 244 6.36 -12.39 9.03
N GLU A 245 7.03 -13.12 8.13
CA GLU A 245 7.95 -12.54 7.15
C GLU A 245 7.23 -11.57 6.20
N VAL A 246 6.08 -11.95 5.64
CA VAL A 246 5.28 -11.10 4.75
C VAL A 246 4.78 -9.86 5.50
N MET A 247 4.33 -10.01 6.75
CA MET A 247 3.84 -8.89 7.57
C MET A 247 4.95 -7.89 7.86
N TRP A 248 6.15 -8.34 8.19
CA TRP A 248 7.28 -7.45 8.42
C TRP A 248 7.75 -6.77 7.13
N ALA A 249 7.85 -7.54 6.04
CA ALA A 249 8.20 -7.02 4.72
C ALA A 249 7.24 -5.93 4.23
N SER A 250 5.94 -6.05 4.51
CA SER A 250 4.92 -5.04 4.19
C SER A 250 5.30 -3.65 4.72
N SER A 251 5.63 -3.58 6.00
CA SER A 251 6.05 -2.32 6.62
C SER A 251 7.34 -1.76 6.02
N LEU A 252 8.35 -2.61 5.80
CA LEU A 252 9.66 -2.19 5.27
C LEU A 252 9.58 -1.76 3.80
N ALA A 253 8.69 -2.34 3.02
CA ALA A 253 8.46 -1.99 1.62
C ALA A 253 7.96 -0.55 1.46
N HIS A 254 7.20 -0.02 2.46
CA HIS A 254 6.55 1.29 2.32
C HIS A 254 6.91 2.34 3.39
N ASN A 255 7.82 2.04 4.32
CA ASN A 255 8.28 3.02 5.32
C ASN A 255 9.35 3.99 4.82
N GLY A 256 9.77 3.88 3.56
CA GLY A 256 10.80 4.72 2.93
C GLY A 256 12.19 4.07 2.83
N LEU A 257 12.43 2.94 3.53
CA LEU A 257 13.75 2.30 3.59
C LEU A 257 14.29 1.92 2.20
N THR A 258 13.46 1.27 1.38
CA THR A 258 13.83 0.79 0.04
C THR A 258 13.98 1.89 -1.01
N GLY A 259 13.70 3.15 -0.63
CA GLY A 259 13.85 4.33 -1.48
C GLY A 259 14.98 5.27 -1.07
N CYS A 260 15.74 4.93 -0.01
CA CYS A 260 16.83 5.79 0.49
C CYS A 260 17.91 6.00 -0.58
N GLY A 261 18.16 7.26 -0.93
CA GLY A 261 19.17 7.65 -1.93
C GLY A 261 18.70 7.62 -3.38
N SER A 262 17.41 7.32 -3.63
CA SER A 262 16.76 7.44 -4.94
C SER A 262 16.15 8.84 -5.15
N ASP A 263 15.55 9.05 -6.32
CA ASP A 263 14.78 10.25 -6.66
C ASP A 263 13.33 10.23 -6.16
N GLY A 264 12.96 9.24 -5.35
CA GLY A 264 11.62 9.08 -4.77
C GLY A 264 10.80 7.96 -5.40
N GLY A 265 11.29 7.33 -6.48
CA GLY A 265 10.64 6.20 -7.14
C GLY A 265 9.82 6.56 -8.38
N ASP A 266 9.45 5.54 -9.15
CA ASP A 266 8.72 5.66 -10.42
C ASP A 266 7.24 5.99 -10.21
N TRP A 267 6.53 5.14 -9.48
CA TRP A 267 5.11 5.26 -9.10
C TRP A 267 4.10 5.16 -10.26
N MET A 268 4.54 4.84 -11.47
CA MET A 268 3.62 4.72 -12.61
C MET A 268 2.71 3.49 -12.53
N PRO A 269 3.17 2.28 -12.15
CA PRO A 269 2.29 1.15 -11.94
C PRO A 269 1.14 1.44 -10.96
N HIS A 270 1.42 2.10 -9.82
CA HIS A 270 0.37 2.50 -8.87
C HIS A 270 -0.60 3.53 -9.45
N LEU A 271 -0.10 4.55 -10.15
CA LEU A 271 -0.96 5.57 -10.75
C LEU A 271 -1.87 4.99 -11.83
N LEU A 272 -1.36 4.08 -12.66
CA LEU A 272 -2.16 3.36 -13.66
C LEU A 272 -3.21 2.46 -12.98
N GLU A 273 -2.83 1.74 -11.92
CA GLU A 273 -3.76 0.90 -11.17
C GLU A 273 -4.85 1.71 -10.46
N HIS A 274 -4.53 2.90 -9.93
CA HIS A 274 -5.52 3.76 -9.27
C HIS A 274 -6.71 4.07 -10.20
N GLU A 275 -6.47 4.29 -11.48
CA GLU A 275 -7.54 4.55 -12.44
C GLU A 275 -8.37 3.27 -12.72
N MET A 276 -7.71 2.10 -12.82
CA MET A 276 -8.39 0.81 -12.92
C MET A 276 -9.21 0.51 -11.66
N GLY A 277 -8.65 0.76 -10.49
CA GLY A 277 -9.34 0.62 -9.21
C GLY A 277 -10.53 1.56 -9.07
N GLY A 278 -10.42 2.79 -9.56
CA GLY A 278 -11.50 3.78 -9.56
C GLY A 278 -12.64 3.40 -10.51
N MET A 279 -12.33 2.95 -11.73
CA MET A 279 -13.31 2.65 -12.76
C MET A 279 -13.96 1.25 -12.61
N PHE A 280 -13.18 0.23 -12.24
CA PHE A 280 -13.62 -1.16 -12.22
C PHE A 280 -13.66 -1.81 -10.82
N ASN A 281 -13.25 -1.08 -9.80
CA ASN A 281 -13.20 -1.56 -8.41
C ASN A 281 -12.43 -2.88 -8.24
N VAL A 282 -11.31 -3.02 -8.96
CA VAL A 282 -10.43 -4.19 -8.87
C VAL A 282 -9.68 -4.25 -7.53
N THR A 283 -9.28 -5.45 -7.11
CA THR A 283 -8.41 -5.62 -5.95
C THR A 283 -7.03 -5.02 -6.24
N HIS A 284 -6.59 -4.07 -5.41
CA HIS A 284 -5.43 -3.22 -5.66
C HIS A 284 -4.16 -3.99 -6.06
N GLY A 285 -3.71 -4.94 -5.23
CA GLY A 285 -2.51 -5.72 -5.54
C GLY A 285 -2.63 -6.60 -6.78
N ALA A 286 -3.84 -7.09 -7.11
CA ALA A 286 -4.08 -7.83 -8.34
C ALA A 286 -4.04 -6.90 -9.57
N GLY A 287 -4.59 -5.69 -9.45
CA GLY A 287 -4.47 -4.65 -10.49
C GLY A 287 -3.01 -4.27 -10.74
N LEU A 288 -2.21 -4.14 -9.68
CA LEU A 288 -0.77 -3.89 -9.78
C LEU A 288 -0.04 -5.03 -10.49
N ALA A 289 -0.34 -6.29 -10.13
CA ALA A 289 0.25 -7.46 -10.79
C ALA A 289 -0.08 -7.49 -12.29
N ALA A 290 -1.33 -7.13 -12.66
CA ALA A 290 -1.75 -7.08 -14.05
C ALA A 290 -1.04 -5.99 -14.86
N VAL A 291 -0.82 -4.80 -14.28
CA VAL A 291 -0.20 -3.65 -14.96
C VAL A 291 1.31 -3.83 -15.14
N TRP A 292 2.00 -4.39 -14.12
CA TRP A 292 3.45 -4.34 -14.07
C TRP A 292 4.16 -4.94 -15.30
N PRO A 293 3.77 -6.08 -15.86
CA PRO A 293 4.48 -6.67 -17.01
C PRO A 293 4.44 -5.78 -18.25
N SER A 294 3.30 -5.17 -18.53
CA SER A 294 3.13 -4.25 -19.67
C SER A 294 3.94 -2.97 -19.47
N TRP A 295 3.87 -2.37 -18.27
CA TRP A 295 4.71 -1.24 -17.92
C TRP A 295 6.20 -1.59 -18.05
N ALA A 296 6.63 -2.71 -17.49
CA ALA A 296 8.03 -3.13 -17.53
C ALA A 296 8.54 -3.29 -18.96
N ARG A 297 7.75 -3.95 -19.85
CA ARG A 297 8.10 -4.07 -21.28
C ARG A 297 8.13 -2.75 -22.01
N TYR A 298 7.34 -1.77 -21.56
CA TYR A 298 7.32 -0.45 -22.17
C TYR A 298 8.55 0.39 -21.83
N VAL A 299 9.06 0.26 -20.57
CA VAL A 299 10.12 1.15 -20.05
C VAL A 299 11.51 0.51 -19.93
N TYR A 300 11.64 -0.82 -20.06
CA TYR A 300 12.89 -1.52 -19.69
C TYR A 300 14.14 -0.99 -20.42
N LYS A 301 14.01 -0.55 -21.67
CA LYS A 301 15.14 0.01 -22.44
C LYS A 301 15.68 1.31 -21.87
N ASP A 302 14.79 2.14 -21.32
CA ASP A 302 15.14 3.42 -20.74
C ASP A 302 15.79 3.28 -19.34
N CYS A 303 15.65 2.09 -18.70
CA CYS A 303 16.21 1.74 -17.41
C CYS A 303 16.93 0.38 -17.41
N LEU A 304 17.54 0.01 -18.54
CA LEU A 304 18.05 -1.33 -18.83
C LEU A 304 18.97 -1.91 -17.75
N PRO A 305 19.97 -1.17 -17.20
CA PRO A 305 20.84 -1.74 -16.17
C PRO A 305 20.10 -2.19 -14.91
N ARG A 306 18.98 -1.52 -14.56
CA ARG A 306 18.16 -1.89 -13.41
C ARG A 306 17.36 -3.16 -13.66
N PHE A 307 16.81 -3.32 -14.88
CA PHE A 307 16.12 -4.54 -15.28
C PHE A 307 17.05 -5.74 -15.37
N VAL A 308 18.27 -5.57 -15.87
CA VAL A 308 19.31 -6.64 -15.87
C VAL A 308 19.65 -7.03 -14.44
N LYS A 309 19.91 -6.06 -13.56
CA LYS A 309 20.22 -6.30 -12.15
C LYS A 309 19.07 -7.02 -11.44
N TYR A 310 17.84 -6.60 -11.67
CA TYR A 310 16.63 -7.24 -11.15
C TYR A 310 16.52 -8.71 -11.63
N ALA A 311 16.68 -8.95 -12.94
CA ALA A 311 16.59 -10.28 -13.52
C ALA A 311 17.58 -11.26 -12.85
N VAL A 312 18.82 -10.81 -12.64
CA VAL A 312 19.87 -11.65 -12.04
C VAL A 312 19.71 -11.79 -10.53
N ASN A 313 19.59 -10.66 -9.81
CA ASN A 313 19.66 -10.64 -8.35
C ASN A 313 18.35 -11.00 -7.65
N VAL A 314 17.22 -10.73 -8.28
CA VAL A 314 15.89 -11.01 -7.71
C VAL A 314 15.30 -12.27 -8.31
N MET A 315 15.24 -12.36 -9.65
CA MET A 315 14.59 -13.46 -10.35
C MET A 315 15.50 -14.68 -10.56
N GLY A 316 16.82 -14.55 -10.31
CA GLY A 316 17.77 -15.65 -10.47
C GLY A 316 18.01 -16.07 -11.93
N VAL A 317 17.73 -15.17 -12.87
CA VAL A 317 17.93 -15.42 -14.30
C VAL A 317 19.41 -15.52 -14.63
N THR A 318 19.80 -16.53 -15.38
CA THR A 318 21.14 -16.59 -15.97
C THR A 318 21.24 -15.53 -17.08
N PRO A 319 22.27 -14.67 -17.09
CA PRO A 319 22.42 -13.67 -18.15
C PRO A 319 22.41 -14.26 -19.55
N GLY A 320 21.62 -13.67 -20.45
CA GLY A 320 21.55 -13.99 -21.86
C GLY A 320 22.76 -13.47 -22.66
N ALA A 321 22.69 -13.55 -23.99
CA ALA A 321 23.73 -13.03 -24.88
C ALA A 321 23.76 -11.49 -24.88
N THR A 322 22.68 -10.85 -24.55
CA THR A 322 22.53 -9.39 -24.44
C THR A 322 21.84 -8.97 -23.15
N ASP A 323 22.04 -7.72 -22.74
CA ASP A 323 21.35 -7.11 -21.61
C ASP A 323 19.83 -7.07 -21.84
N GLU A 324 19.37 -6.83 -23.07
CA GLU A 324 17.94 -6.86 -23.43
C GLU A 324 17.33 -8.25 -23.23
N GLU A 325 18.01 -9.31 -23.66
CA GLU A 325 17.55 -10.69 -23.44
C GLU A 325 17.45 -11.00 -21.94
N THR A 326 18.44 -10.58 -21.17
CA THR A 326 18.46 -10.79 -19.71
C THR A 326 17.31 -10.04 -19.04
N ALA A 327 17.09 -8.77 -19.40
CA ALA A 327 16.01 -7.95 -18.86
C ALA A 327 14.63 -8.56 -19.17
N LEU A 328 14.39 -8.94 -20.44
CA LEU A 328 13.13 -9.57 -20.84
C LEU A 328 12.89 -10.92 -20.19
N ALA A 329 13.93 -11.72 -19.97
CA ALA A 329 13.82 -12.96 -19.21
C ALA A 329 13.44 -12.71 -17.75
N GLY A 330 13.94 -11.63 -17.12
CA GLY A 330 13.53 -11.22 -15.78
C GLY A 330 12.06 -10.80 -15.71
N ILE A 331 11.57 -10.07 -16.72
CA ILE A 331 10.15 -9.72 -16.81
C ILE A 331 9.27 -10.96 -16.97
N ALA A 332 9.65 -11.87 -17.85
CA ALA A 332 8.92 -13.13 -18.05
C ALA A 332 8.91 -14.01 -16.78
N ALA A 333 10.03 -14.08 -16.07
CA ALA A 333 10.12 -14.83 -14.80
C ALA A 333 9.18 -14.24 -13.72
N MET A 334 8.97 -12.92 -13.71
CA MET A 334 8.01 -12.28 -12.80
C MET A 334 6.56 -12.59 -13.18
N GLU A 335 6.22 -12.62 -14.48
CA GLU A 335 4.89 -13.07 -14.93
C GLU A 335 4.62 -14.51 -14.51
N GLU A 336 5.59 -15.41 -14.69
CA GLU A 336 5.47 -16.79 -14.23
C GLU A 336 5.29 -16.87 -12.71
N PHE A 337 6.00 -16.03 -11.95
CA PHE A 337 5.80 -15.97 -10.50
C PHE A 337 4.37 -15.52 -10.15
N TYR A 338 3.84 -14.46 -10.77
CA TYR A 338 2.47 -14.04 -10.54
C TYR A 338 1.47 -15.15 -10.85
N HIS A 339 1.63 -15.87 -11.93
CA HIS A 339 0.78 -17.03 -12.24
C HIS A 339 0.89 -18.14 -11.18
N ARG A 340 2.10 -18.43 -10.66
CA ARG A 340 2.28 -19.43 -9.59
C ARG A 340 1.55 -19.12 -8.31
N ILE A 341 1.36 -17.83 -7.99
CA ILE A 341 0.59 -17.38 -6.82
C ILE A 341 -0.83 -16.93 -7.18
N GLY A 342 -1.34 -17.28 -8.36
CA GLY A 342 -2.73 -16.99 -8.77
C GLY A 342 -3.03 -15.51 -9.05
N MET A 343 -2.01 -14.68 -9.33
CA MET A 343 -2.19 -13.27 -9.67
C MET A 343 -2.26 -13.04 -11.18
N PRO A 344 -3.15 -12.11 -11.63
CA PRO A 344 -3.32 -11.80 -13.04
C PRO A 344 -2.15 -10.98 -13.59
N VAL A 345 -1.88 -11.12 -14.90
CA VAL A 345 -0.84 -10.36 -15.61
C VAL A 345 -1.39 -9.52 -16.78
N ASN A 346 -2.71 -9.48 -16.96
CA ASN A 346 -3.40 -8.71 -17.99
C ASN A 346 -4.88 -8.47 -17.62
N PHE A 347 -5.61 -7.69 -18.43
CA PHE A 347 -7.02 -7.37 -18.20
C PHE A 347 -7.93 -8.59 -18.17
N LYS A 348 -7.73 -9.52 -19.10
CA LYS A 348 -8.56 -10.73 -19.20
C LYS A 348 -8.46 -11.57 -17.93
N GLU A 349 -7.25 -11.79 -17.43
CA GLU A 349 -7.02 -12.55 -16.20
C GLU A 349 -7.51 -11.79 -14.96
N LEU A 350 -7.42 -10.45 -14.98
CA LEU A 350 -7.99 -9.59 -13.93
C LEU A 350 -9.53 -9.58 -13.95
N GLY A 351 -10.14 -10.06 -15.03
CA GLY A 351 -11.60 -10.16 -15.16
C GLY A 351 -12.29 -8.87 -15.62
N ILE A 352 -11.57 -7.99 -16.30
CA ILE A 352 -12.11 -6.75 -16.90
C ILE A 352 -11.84 -6.72 -18.41
N ASP A 353 -12.67 -5.97 -19.14
CA ASP A 353 -12.52 -5.77 -20.59
C ASP A 353 -12.76 -4.29 -20.95
N PRO A 354 -11.79 -3.41 -20.69
CA PRO A 354 -11.94 -1.99 -20.98
C PRO A 354 -12.06 -1.72 -22.48
N THR A 355 -12.99 -0.81 -22.86
CA THR A 355 -13.05 -0.28 -24.21
C THR A 355 -11.87 0.67 -24.48
N ASP A 356 -11.65 1.00 -25.77
CA ASP A 356 -10.59 1.94 -26.14
C ASP A 356 -10.87 3.35 -25.56
N GLU A 357 -12.14 3.76 -25.45
CA GLU A 357 -12.55 5.01 -24.81
C GLU A 357 -12.26 5.00 -23.30
N GLN A 358 -12.52 3.89 -22.62
CA GLN A 358 -12.22 3.74 -21.19
C GLN A 358 -10.71 3.78 -20.92
N MET A 359 -9.90 3.13 -21.77
CA MET A 359 -8.43 3.20 -21.66
C MET A 359 -7.91 4.62 -21.89
N ALA A 360 -8.46 5.34 -22.88
CA ALA A 360 -8.11 6.74 -23.12
C ALA A 360 -8.52 7.64 -21.94
N GLU A 361 -9.69 7.42 -21.31
CA GLU A 361 -10.14 8.18 -20.14
C GLU A 361 -9.25 7.88 -18.92
N MET A 362 -8.92 6.61 -18.64
CA MET A 362 -7.99 6.25 -17.59
C MET A 362 -6.62 6.92 -17.78
N ALA A 363 -6.08 6.91 -19.01
CA ALA A 363 -4.81 7.58 -19.31
C ALA A 363 -4.89 9.11 -19.12
N ALA A 364 -6.00 9.73 -19.52
CA ALA A 364 -6.22 11.16 -19.33
C ALA A 364 -6.36 11.53 -17.84
N SER A 365 -7.08 10.73 -17.05
CA SER A 365 -7.24 10.92 -15.62
C SER A 365 -5.91 10.74 -14.87
N CYS A 366 -5.15 9.69 -15.19
CA CYS A 366 -3.82 9.45 -14.66
C CYS A 366 -2.86 10.62 -14.95
N ALA A 367 -2.84 11.12 -16.19
CA ALA A 367 -2.03 12.27 -16.57
C ALA A 367 -2.42 13.53 -15.78
N ARG A 368 -3.74 13.80 -15.61
CA ARG A 368 -4.19 14.91 -14.74
C ARG A 368 -3.73 14.75 -13.31
N ALA A 369 -3.82 13.54 -12.74
CA ALA A 369 -3.42 13.25 -11.36
C ALA A 369 -1.94 13.48 -11.08
N CYS A 370 -1.07 13.22 -12.07
CA CYS A 370 0.39 13.37 -11.92
C CYS A 370 0.95 14.67 -12.51
N GLY A 371 0.11 15.63 -12.90
CA GLY A 371 0.56 16.92 -13.44
C GLY A 371 1.07 16.86 -14.87
N GLY A 372 0.61 15.90 -15.67
CA GLY A 372 0.87 15.76 -17.11
C GLY A 372 1.89 14.67 -17.48
N ALA A 373 2.88 14.40 -16.61
CA ALA A 373 3.87 13.34 -16.83
C ALA A 373 4.50 12.88 -15.52
N LYS A 374 4.88 11.60 -15.46
CA LYS A 374 5.52 10.98 -14.28
C LYS A 374 6.37 9.78 -14.71
N GLY A 375 7.27 9.35 -13.82
CA GLY A 375 8.09 8.15 -13.95
C GLY A 375 9.57 8.45 -13.78
N SER A 376 10.30 7.52 -13.16
CA SER A 376 11.76 7.59 -12.97
C SER A 376 12.50 6.63 -13.89
N ALA A 377 11.98 5.45 -14.16
CA ALA A 377 12.51 4.54 -15.17
C ALA A 377 12.44 5.18 -16.56
N LYS A 378 11.30 5.78 -16.86
CA LYS A 378 11.02 6.59 -18.05
C LYS A 378 9.92 7.59 -17.69
N VAL A 379 10.07 8.84 -18.11
CA VAL A 379 8.99 9.83 -17.99
C VAL A 379 7.90 9.49 -18.99
N LEU A 380 6.70 9.18 -18.48
CA LEU A 380 5.54 8.79 -19.26
C LEU A 380 4.53 9.93 -19.34
N HIS A 381 4.05 10.21 -20.56
CA HIS A 381 2.96 11.14 -20.84
C HIS A 381 1.65 10.37 -21.08
N GLN A 382 0.54 11.07 -21.25
CA GLN A 382 -0.78 10.46 -21.45
C GLN A 382 -0.79 9.39 -22.57
N SER A 383 -0.13 9.68 -23.72
CA SER A 383 -0.05 8.73 -24.84
C SER A 383 0.70 7.45 -24.51
N ASP A 384 1.72 7.53 -23.64
CA ASP A 384 2.47 6.36 -23.16
C ASP A 384 1.61 5.53 -22.22
N MET A 385 0.86 6.18 -21.30
CA MET A 385 -0.07 5.53 -20.37
C MET A 385 -1.16 4.76 -21.13
N GLU A 386 -1.74 5.37 -22.16
CA GLU A 386 -2.73 4.72 -23.04
C GLU A 386 -2.12 3.53 -23.80
N ALA A 387 -0.88 3.68 -24.29
CA ALA A 387 -0.17 2.59 -24.95
C ALA A 387 0.07 1.40 -23.99
N ILE A 388 0.43 1.65 -22.73
CA ILE A 388 0.60 0.62 -21.70
C ILE A 388 -0.74 -0.10 -21.46
N TYR A 389 -1.87 0.63 -21.28
CA TYR A 389 -3.19 -0.01 -21.14
C TYR A 389 -3.55 -0.90 -22.32
N LYS A 390 -3.25 -0.48 -23.56
CA LYS A 390 -3.46 -1.32 -24.76
C LYS A 390 -2.63 -2.60 -24.78
N MET A 391 -1.47 -2.61 -24.11
CA MET A 391 -0.63 -3.82 -23.97
C MET A 391 -1.18 -4.82 -22.94
N LEU A 392 -2.12 -4.40 -22.08
CA LEU A 392 -2.80 -5.28 -21.13
C LEU A 392 -3.93 -6.10 -21.76
N LYS A 393 -4.39 -5.77 -22.98
CA LYS A 393 -5.34 -6.59 -23.77
C LYS A 393 -4.66 -7.86 -24.23
#